data_a2027980a5f23ec13aa436b41db75732
#
_entry.id   a2027980a5f23ec13aa436b41db75732
#
_cell.length_a   1.000
_cell.length_b   1.000
_cell.length_c   1.000
_cell.angle_alpha   90.00
_cell.angle_beta   90.00
_cell.angle_gamma   90.00
#
_symmetry.space_group_name_H-M   'P 1'
#
loop_
_entity.id
_entity.type
_entity.pdbx_description
1 polymer ?
#
loop_
_entity_poly.entity_id
_entity_poly.type
_entity_poly.pdbx_seq_one_letter_code
_entity_poly.pdbx_strand_id
1 'polypeptide(L)'
;LGRAVAAAAGVERAPGGLERLVPWRELVAAITSLATATWAALAVAGLFRAARALGADERRAATVAALLGGATLLWPYGTFFYAEPISAALLVWFVALQLEGRALAAALALALAFLIKSTNLVLAPALALLPAVRALGAARPATREDTLRALRAAAPVLAATTLAALVHAEWNAWRFGDPLQFGYDWREQLPPGERPRPFLLSELPRGLLGLLLSPGKSVLLFAPPLVLALLRAPALWRHERAVALAALGAGATSLLFFASYFYWEGGYAFGPRHLLPVVPLLLLPLACGPAPRRRALAAVVAVGVSVQALGATASFLEDQAMGEDPARPSTSYYERHAPGDPRVPAGRPLNRYRLDYNPWVSYPRLLARHARDRGPPRYGVGLELLPL
;
A
#
# COMPACT_ATOMS: atom_id res chain seq x y z
N LEU A 1 -14.90 -16.22 -2.58
CA LEU A 1 -15.26 -16.43 -1.16
C LEU A 1 -16.66 -15.89 -0.88
N GLY A 2 -16.97 -14.62 -1.18
CA GLY A 2 -18.27 -14.00 -0.95
C GLY A 2 -19.44 -14.75 -1.60
N ARG A 3 -19.29 -15.25 -2.85
CA ARG A 3 -20.30 -16.06 -3.53
C ARG A 3 -20.53 -17.41 -2.84
N ALA A 4 -19.49 -18.05 -2.31
CA ALA A 4 -19.61 -19.31 -1.57
C ALA A 4 -20.31 -19.11 -0.23
N VAL A 5 -20.02 -18.02 0.48
CA VAL A 5 -20.65 -17.70 1.77
C VAL A 5 -22.13 -17.39 1.61
N ALA A 6 -22.53 -16.69 0.56
CA ALA A 6 -23.94 -16.39 0.35
C ALA A 6 -24.75 -17.62 -0.13
N ALA A 7 -24.14 -18.48 -0.94
CA ALA A 7 -24.76 -19.77 -1.25
C ALA A 7 -24.95 -20.61 0.03
N ALA A 8 -23.96 -20.61 0.94
CA ALA A 8 -24.06 -21.27 2.23
C ALA A 8 -25.07 -20.62 3.19
N ALA A 9 -25.33 -19.31 3.04
CA ALA A 9 -26.32 -18.56 3.81
C ALA A 9 -27.75 -18.66 3.23
N GLY A 10 -27.98 -19.48 2.18
CA GLY A 10 -29.30 -19.67 1.58
C GLY A 10 -29.83 -18.43 0.84
N VAL A 11 -28.96 -17.51 0.44
CA VAL A 11 -29.33 -16.33 -0.33
C VAL A 11 -29.50 -16.73 -1.78
N GLU A 12 -30.71 -17.13 -2.18
CA GLU A 12 -31.02 -17.53 -3.55
C GLU A 12 -30.99 -16.34 -4.50
N ARG A 13 -30.45 -16.57 -5.70
CA ARG A 13 -30.58 -15.65 -6.83
C ARG A 13 -32.03 -15.63 -7.29
N ALA A 14 -32.78 -14.58 -6.97
CA ALA A 14 -34.08 -14.40 -7.55
C ALA A 14 -33.98 -14.06 -9.05
N PRO A 15 -34.72 -14.71 -9.94
CA PRO A 15 -34.77 -14.30 -11.33
C PRO A 15 -35.51 -12.96 -11.44
N GLY A 16 -34.87 -11.98 -12.03
CA GLY A 16 -35.47 -10.76 -12.55
C GLY A 16 -35.65 -9.59 -11.59
N GLY A 17 -34.57 -8.88 -11.24
CA GLY A 17 -34.67 -7.54 -10.67
C GLY A 17 -33.45 -7.14 -9.85
N LEU A 18 -32.82 -6.03 -10.20
CA LEU A 18 -31.70 -5.42 -9.48
C LEU A 18 -31.98 -5.14 -7.99
N GLU A 19 -33.26 -4.91 -7.65
CA GLU A 19 -33.70 -4.59 -6.29
C GLU A 19 -33.55 -5.74 -5.30
N ARG A 20 -33.56 -6.99 -5.74
CA ARG A 20 -33.36 -8.17 -4.89
C ARG A 20 -31.89 -8.55 -4.69
N LEU A 21 -30.97 -7.85 -5.34
CA LEU A 21 -29.51 -8.04 -5.18
C LEU A 21 -28.90 -7.20 -4.05
N VAL A 22 -29.65 -6.25 -3.50
CA VAL A 22 -29.17 -5.33 -2.45
C VAL A 22 -28.65 -6.08 -1.21
N PRO A 23 -29.39 -7.03 -0.60
CA PRO A 23 -28.91 -7.77 0.58
C PRO A 23 -27.63 -8.56 0.29
N TRP A 24 -27.50 -9.11 -0.90
CA TRP A 24 -26.30 -9.83 -1.34
C TRP A 24 -25.08 -8.92 -1.47
N ARG A 25 -25.23 -7.76 -2.07
CA ARG A 25 -24.16 -6.77 -2.23
C ARG A 25 -23.69 -6.27 -0.88
N GLU A 26 -24.61 -5.98 0.03
CA GLU A 26 -24.29 -5.54 1.39
C GLU A 26 -23.54 -6.62 2.18
N LEU A 27 -23.97 -7.87 2.08
CA LEU A 27 -23.30 -9.00 2.73
C LEU A 27 -21.87 -9.20 2.18
N VAL A 28 -21.68 -9.16 0.86
CA VAL A 28 -20.37 -9.26 0.24
C VAL A 28 -19.47 -8.08 0.67
N ALA A 29 -20.02 -6.86 0.68
CA ALA A 29 -19.32 -5.68 1.14
C ALA A 29 -18.90 -5.81 2.61
N ALA A 30 -19.79 -6.24 3.48
CA ALA A 30 -19.49 -6.46 4.90
C ALA A 30 -18.38 -7.50 5.12
N ILE A 31 -18.47 -8.65 4.42
CA ILE A 31 -17.47 -9.71 4.52
C ILE A 31 -16.10 -9.24 4.00
N THR A 32 -16.07 -8.53 2.88
CA THR A 32 -14.82 -8.02 2.32
C THR A 32 -14.20 -6.93 3.21
N SER A 33 -15.02 -6.05 3.78
CA SER A 33 -14.56 -5.03 4.73
C SER A 33 -14.02 -5.67 6.02
N LEU A 34 -14.70 -6.69 6.55
CA LEU A 34 -14.24 -7.43 7.73
C LEU A 34 -12.92 -8.15 7.46
N ALA A 35 -12.76 -8.78 6.29
CA ALA A 35 -11.52 -9.41 5.89
C ALA A 35 -10.36 -8.40 5.83
N THR A 36 -10.59 -7.22 5.25
CA THR A 36 -9.56 -6.18 5.15
C THR A 36 -9.22 -5.59 6.52
N ALA A 37 -10.23 -5.34 7.35
CA ALA A 37 -10.02 -4.89 8.74
C ALA A 37 -9.18 -5.88 9.56
N THR A 38 -9.42 -7.18 9.36
CA THR A 38 -8.62 -8.24 9.99
C THR A 38 -7.15 -8.17 9.58
N TRP A 39 -6.88 -7.98 8.29
CA TRP A 39 -5.51 -7.83 7.80
C TRP A 39 -4.86 -6.52 8.29
N ALA A 40 -5.61 -5.43 8.38
CA ALA A 40 -5.13 -4.19 8.99
C ALA A 40 -4.77 -4.40 10.46
N ALA A 41 -5.60 -5.11 11.23
CA ALA A 41 -5.31 -5.46 12.63
C ALA A 41 -4.07 -6.38 12.73
N LEU A 42 -3.91 -7.34 11.81
CA LEU A 42 -2.72 -8.17 11.74
C LEU A 42 -1.46 -7.37 11.43
N ALA A 43 -1.54 -6.33 10.60
CA ALA A 43 -0.41 -5.41 10.35
C ALA A 43 0.00 -4.67 11.63
N VAL A 44 -0.98 -4.17 12.40
CA VAL A 44 -0.75 -3.50 13.70
C VAL A 44 -0.11 -4.46 14.70
N ALA A 45 -0.64 -5.70 14.81
CA ALA A 45 -0.08 -6.73 15.67
C ALA A 45 1.34 -7.15 15.25
N GLY A 46 1.59 -7.27 13.96
CA GLY A 46 2.92 -7.57 13.40
C GLY A 46 3.94 -6.49 13.72
N LEU A 47 3.56 -5.21 13.62
CA LEU A 47 4.43 -4.10 13.98
C LEU A 47 4.72 -4.05 15.49
N PHE A 48 3.70 -4.32 16.34
CA PHE A 48 3.90 -4.47 17.78
C PHE A 48 4.94 -5.55 18.08
N ARG A 49 4.79 -6.73 17.50
CA ARG A 49 5.74 -7.84 17.67
C ARG A 49 7.14 -7.50 17.19
N ALA A 50 7.27 -6.92 16.01
CA ALA A 50 8.56 -6.49 15.47
C ALA A 50 9.24 -5.45 16.38
N ALA A 51 8.48 -4.48 16.90
CA ALA A 51 8.98 -3.49 17.85
C ALA A 51 9.45 -4.15 19.17
N ARG A 52 8.69 -5.12 19.70
CA ARG A 52 9.08 -5.92 20.88
C ARG A 52 10.36 -6.71 20.62
N ALA A 53 10.47 -7.34 19.46
CA ALA A 53 11.65 -8.11 19.06
C ALA A 53 12.89 -7.23 18.86
N LEU A 54 12.72 -5.92 18.57
CA LEU A 54 13.74 -4.91 18.57
C LEU A 54 14.07 -4.36 19.97
N GLY A 55 13.50 -4.92 21.03
CA GLY A 55 13.80 -4.51 22.41
C GLY A 55 13.00 -3.32 22.93
N ALA A 56 11.99 -2.85 22.20
CA ALA A 56 11.10 -1.83 22.74
C ALA A 56 10.27 -2.39 23.91
N ASP A 57 10.05 -1.59 24.97
CA ASP A 57 9.11 -1.92 26.00
C ASP A 57 7.67 -1.99 25.45
N GLU A 58 6.76 -2.59 26.22
CA GLU A 58 5.38 -2.81 25.79
C GLU A 58 4.66 -1.51 25.44
N ARG A 59 4.83 -0.47 26.26
CA ARG A 59 4.19 0.84 26.05
C ARG A 59 4.65 1.48 24.75
N ARG A 60 5.94 1.38 24.46
CA ARG A 60 6.53 1.92 23.23
C ARG A 60 6.07 1.12 22.00
N ALA A 61 6.12 -0.20 22.08
CA ALA A 61 5.63 -1.08 21.01
C ALA A 61 4.15 -0.82 20.72
N ALA A 62 3.31 -0.69 21.76
CA ALA A 62 1.90 -0.33 21.63
C ALA A 62 1.72 1.06 20.99
N THR A 63 2.55 2.04 21.37
CA THR A 63 2.50 3.38 20.77
C THR A 63 2.81 3.33 19.27
N VAL A 64 3.88 2.61 18.87
CA VAL A 64 4.28 2.49 17.45
C VAL A 64 3.19 1.76 16.65
N ALA A 65 2.60 0.71 17.20
CA ALA A 65 1.50 -0.03 16.60
C ALA A 65 0.23 0.83 16.47
N ALA A 66 -0.11 1.61 17.50
CA ALA A 66 -1.26 2.53 17.48
C ALA A 66 -1.08 3.65 16.43
N LEU A 67 0.15 4.16 16.25
CA LEU A 67 0.45 5.12 15.17
C LEU A 67 0.19 4.53 13.79
N LEU A 68 0.52 3.27 13.55
CA LEU A 68 0.21 2.60 12.29
C LEU A 68 -1.30 2.51 12.07
N GLY A 69 -2.04 2.04 13.08
CA GLY A 69 -3.48 1.81 12.98
C GLY A 69 -4.31 3.09 12.92
N GLY A 70 -3.92 4.15 13.63
CA GLY A 70 -4.76 5.35 13.79
C GLY A 70 -4.27 6.60 13.05
N ALA A 71 -2.97 6.66 12.71
CA ALA A 71 -2.37 7.87 12.15
C ALA A 71 -1.73 7.66 10.76
N THR A 72 -2.08 6.56 10.08
CA THR A 72 -1.64 6.29 8.71
C THR A 72 -2.79 5.80 7.83
N LEU A 73 -2.56 5.76 6.51
CA LEU A 73 -3.57 5.27 5.55
C LEU A 73 -4.04 3.83 5.83
N LEU A 74 -3.41 3.09 6.73
CA LEU A 74 -3.89 1.76 7.07
C LEU A 74 -5.33 1.79 7.60
N TRP A 75 -5.72 2.84 8.32
CA TRP A 75 -7.08 3.00 8.86
C TRP A 75 -8.14 3.01 7.76
N PRO A 76 -8.20 3.99 6.82
CA PRO A 76 -9.20 3.96 5.75
C PRO A 76 -9.12 2.68 4.90
N TYR A 77 -7.91 2.22 4.57
CA TYR A 77 -7.73 0.99 3.80
C TYR A 77 -8.15 -0.29 4.55
N GLY A 78 -8.30 -0.26 5.85
CA GLY A 78 -8.92 -1.33 6.63
C GLY A 78 -10.41 -1.51 6.35
N THR A 79 -11.08 -0.55 5.69
CA THR A 79 -12.50 -0.61 5.33
C THR A 79 -12.74 -0.88 3.85
N PHE A 80 -11.73 -0.74 3.00
CA PHE A 80 -11.82 -0.96 1.56
C PHE A 80 -11.11 -2.24 1.13
N PHE A 81 -11.66 -2.94 0.15
CA PHE A 81 -11.07 -4.17 -0.35
C PHE A 81 -9.90 -3.90 -1.31
N TYR A 82 -8.71 -3.78 -0.72
CA TYR A 82 -7.45 -3.62 -1.43
C TYR A 82 -6.41 -4.64 -0.95
N ALA A 83 -5.44 -4.97 -1.82
CA ALA A 83 -4.34 -5.89 -1.49
C ALA A 83 -3.27 -5.25 -0.58
N GLU A 84 -3.26 -3.94 -0.46
CA GLU A 84 -2.25 -3.19 0.29
C GLU A 84 -2.24 -3.49 1.79
N PRO A 85 -3.37 -3.57 2.53
CA PRO A 85 -3.37 -3.97 3.93
C PRO A 85 -2.86 -5.40 4.15
N ILE A 86 -3.19 -6.33 3.23
CA ILE A 86 -2.72 -7.71 3.27
C ILE A 86 -1.20 -7.73 3.09
N SER A 87 -0.70 -7.01 2.08
CA SER A 87 0.73 -6.88 1.82
C SER A 87 1.46 -6.26 3.01
N ALA A 88 0.93 -5.18 3.60
CA ALA A 88 1.49 -4.50 4.77
C ALA A 88 1.62 -5.46 5.97
N ALA A 89 0.56 -6.25 6.24
CA ALA A 89 0.58 -7.26 7.29
C ALA A 89 1.66 -8.31 7.03
N LEU A 90 1.65 -8.95 5.87
CA LEU A 90 2.59 -10.03 5.55
C LEU A 90 4.05 -9.58 5.55
N LEU A 91 4.34 -8.37 5.06
CA LEU A 91 5.69 -7.80 5.05
C LEU A 91 6.20 -7.49 6.46
N VAL A 92 5.36 -6.92 7.34
CA VAL A 92 5.79 -6.66 8.72
C VAL A 92 5.90 -7.93 9.54
N TRP A 93 5.03 -8.93 9.30
CA TRP A 93 5.17 -10.26 9.90
C TRP A 93 6.43 -10.98 9.44
N PHE A 94 6.82 -10.85 8.16
CA PHE A 94 8.13 -11.34 7.71
C PHE A 94 9.25 -10.80 8.60
N VAL A 95 9.30 -9.49 8.85
CA VAL A 95 10.35 -8.89 9.70
C VAL A 95 10.24 -9.37 11.14
N ALA A 96 9.04 -9.41 11.74
CA ALA A 96 8.85 -9.89 13.10
C ALA A 96 9.33 -11.33 13.27
N LEU A 97 8.94 -12.22 12.36
CA LEU A 97 9.31 -13.63 12.39
C LEU A 97 10.80 -13.86 12.15
N GLN A 98 11.43 -13.06 11.29
CA GLN A 98 12.89 -13.08 11.12
C GLN A 98 13.63 -12.65 12.40
N LEU A 99 13.13 -11.65 13.09
CA LEU A 99 13.69 -11.19 14.36
C LEU A 99 13.55 -12.26 15.45
N GLU A 100 12.47 -13.02 15.42
CA GLU A 100 12.20 -14.14 16.33
C GLU A 100 12.94 -15.45 15.95
N GLY A 101 13.72 -15.46 14.87
CA GLY A 101 14.45 -16.66 14.42
C GLY A 101 13.57 -17.69 13.68
N ARG A 102 12.33 -17.36 13.32
CA ARG A 102 11.37 -18.26 12.66
C ARG A 102 11.46 -18.15 11.13
N ALA A 103 12.62 -18.52 10.58
CA ALA A 103 12.98 -18.29 9.18
C ALA A 103 11.98 -18.86 8.16
N LEU A 104 11.49 -20.08 8.34
CA LEU A 104 10.52 -20.70 7.43
C LEU A 104 9.16 -20.00 7.45
N ALA A 105 8.66 -19.65 8.64
CA ALA A 105 7.41 -18.90 8.76
C ALA A 105 7.53 -17.50 8.15
N ALA A 106 8.69 -16.85 8.31
CA ALA A 106 9.00 -15.58 7.67
C ALA A 106 9.02 -15.72 6.13
N ALA A 107 9.69 -16.75 5.60
CA ALA A 107 9.73 -17.01 4.16
C ALA A 107 8.32 -17.25 3.59
N LEU A 108 7.46 -17.99 4.31
CA LEU A 108 6.07 -18.20 3.92
C LEU A 108 5.27 -16.90 3.91
N ALA A 109 5.39 -16.05 4.94
CA ALA A 109 4.74 -14.75 4.96
C ALA A 109 5.16 -13.88 3.77
N LEU A 110 6.45 -13.89 3.42
CA LEU A 110 6.97 -13.16 2.28
C LEU A 110 6.47 -13.72 0.95
N ALA A 111 6.44 -15.06 0.79
CA ALA A 111 5.88 -15.71 -0.40
C ALA A 111 4.41 -15.31 -0.61
N LEU A 112 3.61 -15.34 0.47
CA LEU A 112 2.22 -14.91 0.42
C LEU A 112 2.09 -13.42 0.07
N ALA A 113 2.96 -12.55 0.60
CA ALA A 113 2.96 -11.12 0.22
C ALA A 113 3.22 -10.94 -1.28
N PHE A 114 4.12 -11.72 -1.85
CA PHE A 114 4.43 -11.68 -3.28
C PHE A 114 3.29 -12.23 -4.13
N LEU A 115 2.65 -13.30 -3.70
CA LEU A 115 1.49 -13.89 -4.39
C LEU A 115 0.24 -13.00 -4.37
N ILE A 116 0.02 -12.28 -3.27
CA ILE A 116 -1.11 -11.34 -3.15
C ILE A 116 -0.96 -10.15 -4.12
N LYS A 117 0.27 -9.68 -4.33
CA LYS A 117 0.53 -8.54 -5.18
C LYS A 117 1.91 -8.66 -5.84
N SER A 118 1.92 -8.90 -7.14
CA SER A 118 3.14 -9.09 -7.93
C SER A 118 4.14 -7.94 -7.82
N THR A 119 3.66 -6.69 -7.64
CA THR A 119 4.54 -5.54 -7.45
C THR A 119 5.36 -5.61 -6.16
N ASN A 120 4.98 -6.45 -5.18
CA ASN A 120 5.80 -6.66 -3.99
C ASN A 120 7.12 -7.39 -4.29
N LEU A 121 7.21 -8.10 -5.44
CA LEU A 121 8.45 -8.77 -5.86
C LEU A 121 9.64 -7.80 -6.00
N VAL A 122 9.39 -6.53 -6.31
CA VAL A 122 10.45 -5.52 -6.39
C VAL A 122 11.16 -5.28 -5.05
N LEU A 123 10.53 -5.66 -3.95
CA LEU A 123 11.07 -5.53 -2.60
C LEU A 123 12.01 -6.68 -2.22
N ALA A 124 12.01 -7.78 -2.98
CA ALA A 124 12.75 -8.99 -2.67
C ALA A 124 14.25 -8.75 -2.41
N PRO A 125 14.99 -7.96 -3.22
CA PRO A 125 16.40 -7.71 -2.96
C PRO A 125 16.66 -7.03 -1.61
N ALA A 126 15.86 -6.02 -1.26
CA ALA A 126 16.00 -5.32 0.03
C ALA A 126 15.65 -6.22 1.21
N LEU A 127 14.58 -7.03 1.09
CA LEU A 127 14.14 -7.91 2.16
C LEU A 127 15.07 -9.11 2.35
N ALA A 128 15.70 -9.62 1.31
CA ALA A 128 16.71 -10.69 1.39
C ALA A 128 17.96 -10.26 2.18
N LEU A 129 18.24 -8.96 2.25
CA LEU A 129 19.37 -8.44 3.06
C LEU A 129 19.15 -8.69 4.56
N LEU A 130 17.91 -8.76 5.04
CA LEU A 130 17.65 -8.95 6.47
C LEU A 130 18.31 -10.24 7.02
N PRO A 131 17.99 -11.45 6.54
CA PRO A 131 18.63 -12.67 7.04
C PRO A 131 20.12 -12.73 6.67
N ALA A 132 20.53 -12.26 5.49
CA ALA A 132 21.91 -12.30 5.03
C ALA A 132 22.84 -11.45 5.92
N VAL A 133 22.47 -10.18 6.16
CA VAL A 133 23.28 -9.25 6.96
C VAL A 133 23.31 -9.67 8.42
N ARG A 134 22.21 -10.19 8.97
CA ARG A 134 22.19 -10.75 10.34
C ARG A 134 23.14 -11.93 10.50
N ALA A 135 23.20 -12.81 9.49
CA ALA A 135 24.09 -13.97 9.50
C ALA A 135 25.58 -13.58 9.37
N LEU A 136 25.89 -12.47 8.70
CA LEU A 136 27.27 -11.95 8.60
C LEU A 136 27.80 -11.40 9.93
N GLY A 137 26.92 -10.92 10.83
CA GLY A 137 27.32 -10.30 12.08
C GLY A 137 28.05 -8.95 11.93
N ALA A 138 28.65 -8.44 13.02
CA ALA A 138 29.31 -7.15 13.01
C ALA A 138 30.73 -7.24 12.43
N ALA A 139 31.00 -6.39 11.46
CA ALA A 139 32.29 -5.83 11.02
C ALA A 139 33.56 -6.68 11.21
N ARG A 140 33.74 -7.69 10.35
CA ARG A 140 35.05 -8.27 9.98
C ARG A 140 35.09 -8.43 8.47
N PRO A 141 36.29 -8.46 7.82
CA PRO A 141 36.33 -8.93 6.43
C PRO A 141 35.64 -10.29 6.35
N ALA A 142 34.60 -10.38 5.53
CA ALA A 142 33.81 -11.58 5.41
C ALA A 142 34.66 -12.74 4.90
N THR A 143 34.71 -13.82 5.63
CA THR A 143 35.34 -15.07 5.19
C THR A 143 34.41 -15.81 4.20
N ARG A 144 34.96 -16.80 3.49
CA ARG A 144 34.16 -17.70 2.65
C ARG A 144 33.03 -18.37 3.47
N GLU A 145 33.34 -18.72 4.71
CA GLU A 145 32.37 -19.38 5.60
C GLU A 145 31.24 -18.43 6.01
N ASP A 146 31.54 -17.15 6.27
CA ASP A 146 30.54 -16.12 6.56
C ASP A 146 29.64 -15.89 5.36
N THR A 147 30.20 -15.84 4.14
CA THR A 147 29.42 -15.72 2.90
C THR A 147 28.47 -16.91 2.73
N LEU A 148 28.94 -18.15 2.93
CA LEU A 148 28.09 -19.34 2.84
C LEU A 148 26.99 -19.32 3.94
N ARG A 149 27.29 -18.84 5.13
CA ARG A 149 26.31 -18.68 6.22
C ARG A 149 25.24 -17.66 5.84
N ALA A 150 25.61 -16.53 5.25
CA ALA A 150 24.69 -15.50 4.78
C ALA A 150 23.79 -16.04 3.65
N LEU A 151 24.35 -16.76 2.69
CA LEU A 151 23.59 -17.38 1.60
C LEU A 151 22.60 -18.42 2.13
N ARG A 152 23.00 -19.28 3.06
CA ARG A 152 22.10 -20.25 3.72
C ARG A 152 20.98 -19.55 4.49
N ALA A 153 21.28 -18.46 5.18
CA ALA A 153 20.26 -17.67 5.88
C ALA A 153 19.26 -16.99 4.93
N ALA A 154 19.72 -16.54 3.76
CA ALA A 154 18.88 -15.95 2.75
C ALA A 154 18.11 -16.98 1.90
N ALA A 155 18.55 -18.25 1.86
CA ALA A 155 18.00 -19.28 0.99
C ALA A 155 16.46 -19.45 1.10
N PRO A 156 15.83 -19.45 2.28
CA PRO A 156 14.37 -19.55 2.38
C PRO A 156 13.65 -18.34 1.73
N VAL A 157 14.21 -17.14 1.87
CA VAL A 157 13.67 -15.92 1.25
C VAL A 157 13.80 -15.99 -0.27
N LEU A 158 14.97 -16.40 -0.77
CA LEU A 158 15.22 -16.56 -2.20
C LEU A 158 14.29 -17.62 -2.79
N ALA A 159 14.15 -18.78 -2.13
CA ALA A 159 13.24 -19.84 -2.55
C ALA A 159 11.78 -19.35 -2.60
N ALA A 160 11.32 -18.64 -1.56
CA ALA A 160 9.99 -18.05 -1.51
C ALA A 160 9.76 -17.04 -2.67
N THR A 161 10.75 -16.20 -2.96
CA THR A 161 10.72 -15.23 -4.05
C THR A 161 10.63 -15.92 -5.40
N THR A 162 11.49 -16.92 -5.63
CA THR A 162 11.51 -17.69 -6.89
C THR A 162 10.19 -18.42 -7.08
N LEU A 163 9.67 -19.10 -6.05
CA LEU A 163 8.40 -19.80 -6.13
C LEU A 163 7.25 -18.83 -6.47
N ALA A 164 7.17 -17.71 -5.80
CA ALA A 164 6.13 -16.71 -6.07
C ALA A 164 6.24 -16.14 -7.50
N ALA A 165 7.46 -15.89 -7.98
CA ALA A 165 7.68 -15.42 -9.35
C ALA A 165 7.25 -16.47 -10.39
N LEU A 166 7.57 -17.76 -10.16
CA LEU A 166 7.14 -18.85 -11.03
C LEU A 166 5.63 -19.03 -11.05
N VAL A 167 4.97 -18.94 -9.88
CA VAL A 167 3.50 -19.02 -9.80
C VAL A 167 2.85 -17.85 -10.55
N HIS A 168 3.39 -16.62 -10.44
CA HIS A 168 2.90 -15.49 -11.23
C HIS A 168 3.13 -15.69 -12.73
N ALA A 169 4.31 -16.16 -13.12
CA ALA A 169 4.62 -16.42 -14.54
C ALA A 169 3.66 -17.44 -15.14
N GLU A 170 3.44 -18.58 -14.47
CA GLU A 170 2.51 -19.61 -14.89
C GLU A 170 1.07 -19.08 -14.95
N TRP A 171 0.61 -18.36 -13.91
CA TRP A 171 -0.71 -17.76 -13.89
C TRP A 171 -0.92 -16.76 -15.02
N ASN A 172 0.10 -15.94 -15.32
CA ASN A 172 0.06 -14.97 -16.41
C ASN A 172 0.05 -15.67 -17.77
N ALA A 173 0.91 -16.71 -17.96
CA ALA A 173 0.93 -17.51 -19.18
C ALA A 173 -0.43 -18.16 -19.44
N TRP A 174 -1.07 -18.71 -18.39
CA TRP A 174 -2.40 -19.29 -18.49
C TRP A 174 -3.49 -18.28 -18.84
N ARG A 175 -3.45 -17.08 -18.25
CA ARG A 175 -4.48 -16.04 -18.45
C ARG A 175 -4.31 -15.24 -19.74
N PHE A 176 -3.08 -14.92 -20.08
CA PHE A 176 -2.75 -13.93 -21.10
C PHE A 176 -1.89 -14.49 -22.25
N GLY A 177 -1.47 -15.75 -22.15
CA GLY A 177 -0.56 -16.37 -23.14
C GLY A 177 0.89 -15.91 -23.04
N ASP A 178 1.24 -15.05 -22.09
CA ASP A 178 2.58 -14.50 -21.88
C ASP A 178 2.90 -14.46 -20.38
N PRO A 179 3.96 -15.14 -19.91
CA PRO A 179 4.33 -15.17 -18.48
C PRO A 179 4.71 -13.81 -17.89
N LEU A 180 5.10 -12.85 -18.72
CA LEU A 180 5.49 -11.51 -18.30
C LEU A 180 4.37 -10.47 -18.44
N GLN A 181 3.19 -10.87 -18.88
CA GLN A 181 2.03 -9.99 -18.97
C GLN A 181 1.25 -9.99 -17.66
N PHE A 182 1.21 -8.85 -16.98
CA PHE A 182 0.54 -8.68 -15.67
C PHE A 182 -0.90 -8.14 -15.77
N GLY A 183 -1.56 -8.29 -16.92
CA GLY A 183 -2.94 -7.81 -17.13
C GLY A 183 -3.09 -6.30 -17.30
N TYR A 184 -1.98 -5.59 -17.41
CA TYR A 184 -1.94 -4.18 -17.77
C TYR A 184 -1.59 -4.05 -19.25
N ASP A 185 -2.30 -4.79 -20.11
CA ASP A 185 -2.09 -4.70 -21.56
C ASP A 185 -2.82 -3.49 -22.12
N TRP A 186 -2.04 -2.46 -22.36
CA TRP A 186 -2.47 -1.20 -22.92
C TRP A 186 -2.45 -1.20 -24.46
N ARG A 187 -2.15 -2.35 -25.09
CA ARG A 187 -1.94 -2.45 -26.53
C ARG A 187 -3.17 -2.02 -27.34
N GLU A 188 -4.36 -2.29 -26.83
CA GLU A 188 -5.62 -1.87 -27.47
C GLU A 188 -5.85 -0.35 -27.45
N GLN A 189 -5.07 0.36 -26.65
CA GLN A 189 -5.24 1.80 -26.40
C GLN A 189 -4.06 2.63 -26.90
N LEU A 190 -3.02 1.97 -27.39
CA LEU A 190 -1.87 2.61 -28.01
C LEU A 190 -2.01 2.60 -29.52
N PRO A 191 -1.46 3.59 -30.23
CA PRO A 191 -1.33 3.55 -31.68
C PRO A 191 -0.66 2.25 -32.15
N PRO A 192 -1.05 1.74 -33.33
CA PRO A 192 -0.44 0.53 -33.89
C PRO A 192 1.08 0.64 -33.95
N GLY A 193 1.77 -0.33 -33.36
CA GLY A 193 3.25 -0.38 -33.34
C GLY A 193 3.90 0.21 -32.08
N GLU A 194 3.17 0.91 -31.22
CA GLU A 194 3.68 1.36 -29.93
C GLU A 194 3.60 0.27 -28.87
N ARG A 195 4.66 0.17 -28.04
CA ARG A 195 4.69 -0.72 -26.88
C ARG A 195 4.41 0.09 -25.61
N PRO A 196 3.57 -0.40 -24.69
CA PRO A 196 3.35 0.25 -23.43
C PRO A 196 4.67 0.35 -22.67
N ARG A 197 4.95 1.56 -22.17
CA ARG A 197 6.10 1.82 -21.30
C ARG A 197 5.57 2.30 -19.95
N PRO A 198 5.14 1.39 -19.08
CA PRO A 198 4.51 1.77 -17.83
C PRO A 198 5.48 2.44 -16.85
N PHE A 199 6.78 2.23 -17.00
CA PHE A 199 7.83 2.81 -16.17
C PHE A 199 8.74 3.69 -17.02
N LEU A 200 8.81 4.98 -16.68
CA LEU A 200 9.56 6.00 -17.40
C LEU A 200 10.47 6.75 -16.42
N LEU A 201 11.78 6.78 -16.70
CA LEU A 201 12.71 7.57 -15.90
C LEU A 201 12.39 9.07 -15.96
N SER A 202 11.79 9.54 -17.03
CA SER A 202 11.30 10.91 -17.17
C SER A 202 10.18 11.28 -16.18
N GLU A 203 9.38 10.29 -15.75
CA GLU A 203 8.32 10.49 -14.74
C GLU A 203 8.86 10.51 -13.31
N LEU A 204 10.08 10.00 -13.07
CA LEU A 204 10.64 9.84 -11.74
C LEU A 204 10.65 11.14 -10.91
N PRO A 205 11.13 12.31 -11.42
CA PRO A 205 11.11 13.55 -10.63
C PRO A 205 9.69 13.97 -10.25
N ARG A 206 8.75 13.84 -11.16
CA ARG A 206 7.34 14.18 -10.96
C ARG A 206 6.69 13.23 -9.95
N GLY A 207 6.89 11.93 -10.09
CA GLY A 207 6.39 10.94 -9.16
C GLY A 207 6.98 11.10 -7.75
N LEU A 208 8.28 11.39 -7.63
CA LEU A 208 8.92 11.68 -6.34
C LEU A 208 8.31 12.92 -5.66
N LEU A 209 8.18 14.04 -6.40
CA LEU A 209 7.53 15.23 -5.87
C LEU A 209 6.07 14.93 -5.47
N GLY A 210 5.35 14.16 -6.30
CA GLY A 210 3.98 13.76 -6.03
C GLY A 210 3.84 12.92 -4.77
N LEU A 211 4.59 11.84 -4.67
CA LEU A 211 4.52 10.89 -3.56
C LEU A 211 5.09 11.43 -2.24
N LEU A 212 6.00 12.41 -2.30
CA LEU A 212 6.61 12.99 -1.10
C LEU A 212 5.92 14.29 -0.65
N LEU A 213 5.52 15.17 -1.57
CA LEU A 213 5.17 16.55 -1.25
C LEU A 213 3.80 17.01 -1.75
N SER A 214 3.12 16.26 -2.64
CA SER A 214 1.85 16.77 -3.18
C SER A 214 0.75 16.84 -2.11
N PRO A 215 -0.14 17.84 -2.15
CA PRO A 215 -1.23 17.95 -1.20
C PRO A 215 -2.21 16.76 -1.20
N GLY A 216 -2.37 16.09 -2.34
CA GLY A 216 -3.32 14.98 -2.50
C GLY A 216 -2.72 13.59 -2.39
N LYS A 217 -1.38 13.44 -2.44
CA LYS A 217 -0.73 12.11 -2.50
C LYS A 217 0.57 12.00 -1.71
N SER A 218 0.93 12.98 -0.88
CA SER A 218 2.15 12.93 -0.08
C SER A 218 2.09 11.83 0.99
N VAL A 219 3.03 10.89 0.96
CA VAL A 219 3.13 9.86 2.00
C VAL A 219 3.39 10.47 3.39
N LEU A 220 4.05 11.61 3.46
CA LEU A 220 4.32 12.31 4.73
C LEU A 220 3.07 12.97 5.31
N LEU A 221 2.12 13.40 4.46
CA LEU A 221 0.83 13.93 4.90
C LEU A 221 -0.12 12.79 5.30
N PHE A 222 -0.15 11.70 4.53
CA PHE A 222 -1.05 10.57 4.76
C PHE A 222 -0.51 9.52 5.74
N ALA A 223 0.75 9.66 6.16
CA ALA A 223 1.35 8.89 7.24
C ALA A 223 2.34 9.77 8.03
N PRO A 224 1.89 10.82 8.73
CA PRO A 224 2.76 11.78 9.41
C PRO A 224 3.75 11.16 10.40
N PRO A 225 3.47 10.01 11.05
CA PRO A 225 4.46 9.35 11.90
C PRO A 225 5.76 8.98 11.19
N LEU A 226 5.75 8.86 9.85
CA LEU A 226 6.97 8.61 9.06
C LEU A 226 8.00 9.72 9.21
N VAL A 227 7.58 10.97 9.42
CA VAL A 227 8.51 12.08 9.67
C VAL A 227 9.37 11.79 10.91
N LEU A 228 8.73 11.36 12.01
CA LEU A 228 9.45 11.00 13.23
C LEU A 228 10.27 9.72 13.05
N ALA A 229 9.78 8.76 12.28
CA ALA A 229 10.48 7.52 12.00
C ALA A 229 11.76 7.77 11.18
N LEU A 230 11.70 8.60 10.15
CA LEU A 230 12.87 8.97 9.34
C LEU A 230 13.93 9.70 10.15
N LEU A 231 13.53 10.60 11.06
CA LEU A 231 14.44 11.24 12.00
C LEU A 231 15.09 10.24 12.97
N ARG A 232 14.51 9.08 13.17
CA ARG A 232 15.01 7.98 14.02
C ARG A 232 15.71 6.87 13.23
N ALA A 233 15.76 6.93 11.92
CA ALA A 233 16.46 5.94 11.09
C ALA A 233 17.91 5.69 11.54
N PRO A 234 18.72 6.71 11.96
CA PRO A 234 20.05 6.47 12.49
C PRO A 234 20.07 5.66 13.79
N ALA A 235 19.02 5.70 14.60
CA ALA A 235 18.91 4.90 15.82
C ALA A 235 18.67 3.42 15.49
N LEU A 236 17.78 3.13 14.54
CA LEU A 236 17.58 1.76 14.05
C LEU A 236 18.86 1.23 13.38
N TRP A 237 19.54 2.05 12.57
CA TRP A 237 20.78 1.67 11.90
C TRP A 237 21.87 1.24 12.90
N ARG A 238 22.01 1.95 14.02
CA ARG A 238 22.98 1.61 15.07
C ARG A 238 22.56 0.43 15.91
N HIS A 239 21.25 0.21 16.07
CA HIS A 239 20.68 -0.86 16.89
C HIS A 239 20.61 -2.21 16.16
N GLU A 240 20.06 -2.21 14.94
CA GLU A 240 19.88 -3.41 14.11
C GLU A 240 20.02 -3.03 12.62
N ARG A 241 21.28 -3.02 12.15
CA ARG A 241 21.63 -2.59 10.80
C ARG A 241 20.91 -3.38 9.70
N ALA A 242 20.72 -4.68 9.91
CA ALA A 242 20.05 -5.55 8.95
C ALA A 242 18.59 -5.14 8.73
N VAL A 243 17.88 -4.84 9.82
CA VAL A 243 16.49 -4.36 9.75
C VAL A 243 16.44 -2.97 9.12
N ALA A 244 17.37 -2.09 9.43
CA ALA A 244 17.44 -0.77 8.82
C ALA A 244 17.64 -0.85 7.30
N LEU A 245 18.58 -1.70 6.84
CA LEU A 245 18.81 -1.94 5.41
C LEU A 245 17.56 -2.49 4.72
N ALA A 246 16.90 -3.49 5.31
CA ALA A 246 15.70 -4.08 4.75
C ALA A 246 14.54 -3.08 4.70
N ALA A 247 14.27 -2.37 5.80
CA ALA A 247 13.14 -1.45 5.90
C ALA A 247 13.31 -0.21 5.03
N LEU A 248 14.47 0.46 5.14
CA LEU A 248 14.76 1.67 4.35
C LEU A 248 14.97 1.32 2.87
N GLY A 249 15.62 0.18 2.60
CA GLY A 249 15.79 -0.35 1.25
C GLY A 249 14.44 -0.66 0.59
N ALA A 250 13.53 -1.36 1.28
CA ALA A 250 12.18 -1.62 0.79
C ALA A 250 11.40 -0.32 0.54
N GLY A 251 11.50 0.65 1.46
CA GLY A 251 10.89 1.96 1.31
C GLY A 251 11.42 2.73 0.10
N ALA A 252 12.74 2.78 -0.07
CA ALA A 252 13.38 3.44 -1.21
C ALA A 252 13.03 2.75 -2.54
N THR A 253 13.11 1.42 -2.59
CA THR A 253 12.74 0.64 -3.78
C THR A 253 11.28 0.86 -4.16
N SER A 254 10.36 0.81 -3.19
CA SER A 254 8.93 1.06 -3.42
C SER A 254 8.70 2.49 -3.94
N LEU A 255 9.33 3.48 -3.31
CA LEU A 255 9.20 4.88 -3.71
C LEU A 255 9.71 5.11 -5.13
N LEU A 256 10.92 4.62 -5.47
CA LEU A 256 11.51 4.80 -6.80
C LEU A 256 10.71 4.05 -7.87
N PHE A 257 10.28 2.82 -7.57
CA PHE A 257 9.48 2.02 -8.48
C PHE A 257 8.16 2.69 -8.82
N PHE A 258 7.40 3.13 -7.82
CA PHE A 258 6.11 3.78 -8.08
C PHE A 258 6.27 5.22 -8.57
N ALA A 259 7.34 5.94 -8.21
CA ALA A 259 7.60 7.27 -8.76
C ALA A 259 7.94 7.25 -10.26
N SER A 260 8.55 6.17 -10.77
CA SER A 260 8.80 5.97 -12.19
C SER A 260 7.59 5.44 -12.96
N TYR A 261 6.54 4.99 -12.26
CA TYR A 261 5.31 4.51 -12.86
C TYR A 261 4.49 5.70 -13.36
N PHE A 262 4.08 5.67 -14.62
CA PHE A 262 3.32 6.77 -15.21
C PHE A 262 2.01 7.10 -14.48
N TYR A 263 1.49 6.13 -13.70
CA TYR A 263 0.31 6.26 -12.84
C TYR A 263 0.66 6.22 -11.36
N TRP A 264 1.72 6.96 -11.01
CA TRP A 264 2.28 7.02 -9.66
C TRP A 264 1.26 7.39 -8.58
N GLU A 265 0.25 8.17 -8.90
CA GLU A 265 -0.82 8.57 -7.98
C GLU A 265 -1.75 7.44 -7.56
N GLY A 266 -1.72 6.28 -8.28
CA GLY A 266 -2.49 5.10 -7.92
C GLY A 266 -3.99 5.19 -8.21
N GLY A 267 -4.41 6.08 -9.11
CA GLY A 267 -5.80 6.24 -9.53
C GLY A 267 -6.74 6.76 -8.46
N TYR A 268 -7.98 6.34 -8.56
CA TYR A 268 -9.01 6.65 -7.57
C TYR A 268 -8.71 5.94 -6.26
N ALA A 269 -7.90 6.58 -5.43
CA ALA A 269 -7.43 6.01 -4.19
C ALA A 269 -7.12 7.12 -3.18
N PHE A 270 -7.39 6.86 -1.90
CA PHE A 270 -7.04 7.76 -0.80
C PHE A 270 -5.53 7.78 -0.59
N GLY A 271 -4.90 8.93 -0.75
CA GLY A 271 -3.46 9.09 -0.56
C GLY A 271 -2.60 8.22 -1.49
N PRO A 272 -1.32 7.99 -1.13
CA PRO A 272 -0.36 7.21 -1.92
C PRO A 272 -0.45 5.71 -1.61
N ARG A 273 -1.54 5.06 -2.01
CA ARG A 273 -1.85 3.67 -1.66
C ARG A 273 -0.71 2.69 -1.94
N HIS A 274 0.02 2.90 -3.04
CA HIS A 274 1.09 2.00 -3.45
C HIS A 274 2.23 1.90 -2.42
N LEU A 275 2.40 2.91 -1.57
CA LEU A 275 3.41 2.92 -0.52
C LEU A 275 2.92 2.30 0.80
N LEU A 276 1.61 2.05 0.95
CA LEU A 276 1.06 1.46 2.18
C LEU A 276 1.76 0.15 2.61
N PRO A 277 2.10 -0.78 1.69
CA PRO A 277 2.76 -2.03 2.09
C PRO A 277 4.06 -1.85 2.88
N VAL A 278 4.82 -0.79 2.62
CA VAL A 278 6.11 -0.53 3.27
C VAL A 278 6.01 0.42 4.47
N VAL A 279 4.87 1.07 4.69
CA VAL A 279 4.66 1.99 5.83
C VAL A 279 4.97 1.32 7.17
N PRO A 280 4.51 0.09 7.48
CA PRO A 280 4.84 -0.56 8.76
C PRO A 280 6.34 -0.75 8.96
N LEU A 281 7.07 -1.09 7.89
CA LEU A 281 8.53 -1.27 7.94
C LEU A 281 9.23 0.05 8.23
N LEU A 282 8.78 1.13 7.59
CA LEU A 282 9.32 2.47 7.76
C LEU A 282 9.03 3.08 9.14
N LEU A 283 8.09 2.51 9.92
CA LEU A 283 7.82 2.92 11.30
C LEU A 283 8.72 2.22 12.33
N LEU A 284 9.43 1.14 11.97
CA LEU A 284 10.32 0.40 12.88
C LEU A 284 11.38 1.28 13.59
N PRO A 285 11.94 2.35 12.98
CA PRO A 285 12.86 3.23 13.69
C PRO A 285 12.31 3.84 14.98
N LEU A 286 10.99 3.98 15.10
CA LEU A 286 10.34 4.47 16.32
C LEU A 286 10.47 3.50 17.49
N ALA A 287 10.73 2.22 17.25
CA ALA A 287 11.01 1.23 18.28
C ALA A 287 12.37 1.44 18.95
N CYS A 288 13.31 2.16 18.32
CA CYS A 288 14.70 2.29 18.74
C CYS A 288 15.05 3.73 19.21
N GLY A 289 16.10 3.85 20.04
CA GLY A 289 16.62 5.12 20.54
C GLY A 289 15.69 5.84 21.54
N PRO A 290 15.89 7.11 21.88
CA PRO A 290 15.08 7.84 22.84
C PRO A 290 13.64 8.08 22.31
N ALA A 291 12.65 8.16 23.18
CA ALA A 291 11.27 8.45 22.78
C ALA A 291 11.14 9.82 22.08
N PRO A 292 10.26 9.98 21.09
CA PRO A 292 9.98 11.29 20.51
C PRO A 292 9.49 12.28 21.57
N ARG A 293 9.79 13.57 21.36
CA ARG A 293 9.24 14.62 22.23
C ARG A 293 7.72 14.54 22.23
N ARG A 294 7.07 14.65 23.41
CA ARG A 294 5.61 14.54 23.56
C ARG A 294 4.85 15.47 22.61
N ARG A 295 5.30 16.73 22.46
CA ARG A 295 4.68 17.71 21.55
C ARG A 295 4.76 17.25 20.08
N ALA A 296 5.91 16.74 19.65
CA ALA A 296 6.08 16.24 18.28
C ALA A 296 5.21 14.99 18.02
N LEU A 297 5.13 14.08 19.00
CA LEU A 297 4.25 12.93 18.91
C LEU A 297 2.78 13.36 18.84
N ALA A 298 2.35 14.27 19.72
CA ALA A 298 0.99 14.80 19.71
C ALA A 298 0.64 15.48 18.39
N ALA A 299 1.57 16.24 17.79
CA ALA A 299 1.36 16.90 16.52
C ALA A 299 1.15 15.87 15.37
N VAL A 300 2.01 14.86 15.25
CA VAL A 300 1.85 13.84 14.18
C VAL A 300 0.60 12.97 14.40
N VAL A 301 0.21 12.72 15.64
CA VAL A 301 -1.04 12.02 15.96
C VAL A 301 -2.24 12.87 15.56
N ALA A 302 -2.27 14.15 15.94
CA ALA A 302 -3.38 15.06 15.60
C ALA A 302 -3.55 15.18 14.08
N VAL A 303 -2.46 15.43 13.35
CA VAL A 303 -2.47 15.50 11.89
C VAL A 303 -2.88 14.16 11.28
N GLY A 304 -2.27 13.05 11.71
CA GLY A 304 -2.56 11.73 11.18
C GLY A 304 -4.02 11.34 11.41
N VAL A 305 -4.48 11.39 12.66
CA VAL A 305 -5.87 11.02 12.99
C VAL A 305 -6.88 11.88 12.21
N SER A 306 -6.66 13.21 12.10
CA SER A 306 -7.57 14.08 11.37
C SER A 306 -7.65 13.72 9.87
N VAL A 307 -6.51 13.45 9.22
CA VAL A 307 -6.47 13.02 7.81
C VAL A 307 -7.16 11.68 7.62
N GLN A 308 -6.88 10.70 8.50
CA GLN A 308 -7.45 9.36 8.37
C GLN A 308 -8.95 9.34 8.68
N ALA A 309 -9.40 10.10 9.68
CA ALA A 309 -10.81 10.23 9.98
C ALA A 309 -11.61 10.78 8.80
N LEU A 310 -11.08 11.80 8.11
CA LEU A 310 -11.68 12.30 6.87
C LEU A 310 -11.75 11.21 5.79
N GLY A 311 -10.66 10.46 5.57
CA GLY A 311 -10.62 9.37 4.60
C GLY A 311 -11.51 8.18 4.95
N ALA A 312 -11.82 7.97 6.24
CA ALA A 312 -12.71 6.91 6.70
C ALA A 312 -14.19 7.31 6.67
N THR A 313 -14.50 8.61 6.67
CA THR A 313 -15.88 9.13 6.75
C THR A 313 -16.49 9.52 5.42
N ALA A 314 -15.69 9.68 4.36
CA ALA A 314 -16.16 10.11 3.06
C ALA A 314 -15.55 9.26 1.93
N SER A 315 -16.30 9.10 0.86
CA SER A 315 -15.87 8.34 -0.31
C SER A 315 -14.76 9.07 -1.07
N PHE A 316 -13.59 8.45 -1.20
CA PHE A 316 -12.52 9.00 -2.02
C PHE A 316 -12.87 9.01 -3.52
N LEU A 317 -13.80 8.17 -3.96
CA LEU A 317 -14.31 8.17 -5.34
C LEU A 317 -15.10 9.46 -5.62
N GLU A 318 -15.97 9.85 -4.68
CA GLU A 318 -16.76 11.09 -4.79
C GLU A 318 -15.86 12.33 -4.68
N ASP A 319 -14.88 12.31 -3.76
CA ASP A 319 -13.89 13.37 -3.64
C ASP A 319 -13.16 13.63 -4.97
N GLN A 320 -12.79 12.55 -5.64
CA GLN A 320 -12.10 12.66 -6.92
C GLN A 320 -13.03 13.07 -8.06
N ALA A 321 -14.25 12.54 -8.08
CA ALA A 321 -15.25 12.93 -9.06
C ALA A 321 -15.64 14.41 -8.96
N MET A 322 -15.71 14.97 -7.75
CA MET A 322 -15.95 16.41 -7.56
C MET A 322 -14.81 17.30 -8.06
N GLY A 323 -13.60 16.78 -8.05
CA GLY A 323 -12.44 17.50 -8.56
C GLY A 323 -12.28 17.43 -10.07
N GLU A 324 -13.08 16.62 -10.75
CA GLU A 324 -13.12 16.57 -12.21
C GLU A 324 -13.98 17.70 -12.75
N ASP A 325 -13.56 18.27 -13.89
CA ASP A 325 -14.33 19.28 -14.57
C ASP A 325 -15.69 18.69 -15.02
N PRO A 326 -16.84 19.19 -14.53
CA PRO A 326 -18.16 18.68 -14.91
C PRO A 326 -18.44 18.73 -16.41
N ALA A 327 -17.81 19.68 -17.13
CA ALA A 327 -17.90 19.81 -18.57
C ALA A 327 -17.07 18.77 -19.34
N ARG A 328 -16.18 18.08 -18.65
CA ARG A 328 -15.25 17.09 -19.22
C ARG A 328 -14.96 16.01 -18.20
N PRO A 329 -15.96 15.18 -17.83
CA PRO A 329 -15.73 14.04 -16.96
C PRO A 329 -14.67 13.14 -17.62
N SER A 330 -13.63 12.81 -16.90
CA SER A 330 -12.65 11.85 -17.40
C SER A 330 -13.30 10.47 -17.36
N THR A 331 -13.70 10.00 -18.51
CA THR A 331 -14.40 8.72 -18.67
C THR A 331 -13.48 7.53 -18.49
N SER A 332 -12.17 7.69 -18.73
CA SER A 332 -11.18 6.66 -18.39
C SER A 332 -9.82 7.28 -18.09
N TYR A 333 -9.03 6.54 -17.32
CA TYR A 333 -7.63 6.79 -17.09
C TYR A 333 -6.83 6.92 -18.40
N TYR A 334 -7.19 6.18 -19.41
CA TYR A 334 -6.51 6.05 -20.70
C TYR A 334 -6.65 7.30 -21.57
N GLU A 335 -7.79 7.96 -21.52
CA GLU A 335 -8.00 9.23 -22.22
C GLU A 335 -7.09 10.35 -21.71
N ARG A 336 -6.56 10.21 -20.48
CA ARG A 336 -5.68 11.20 -19.84
C ARG A 336 -4.21 11.05 -20.19
N HIS A 337 -3.80 9.91 -20.72
CA HIS A 337 -2.38 9.55 -20.84
C HIS A 337 -1.94 9.09 -22.22
N ALA A 338 -2.83 9.18 -23.23
CA ALA A 338 -2.41 9.03 -24.62
C ALA A 338 -1.82 10.35 -25.13
N PRO A 339 -0.48 10.52 -25.17
CA PRO A 339 0.12 11.74 -25.71
C PRO A 339 -0.25 11.87 -27.18
N GLY A 340 -0.91 12.98 -27.54
CA GLY A 340 -1.30 13.24 -28.90
C GLY A 340 -2.73 12.83 -29.27
N ASP A 341 -3.50 12.23 -28.37
CA ASP A 341 -4.93 12.01 -28.60
C ASP A 341 -5.66 13.37 -28.54
N PRO A 342 -6.29 13.83 -29.65
CA PRO A 342 -6.98 15.12 -29.69
C PRO A 342 -8.16 15.21 -28.72
N ARG A 343 -8.62 14.08 -28.17
CA ARG A 343 -9.65 14.00 -27.13
C ARG A 343 -9.11 14.28 -25.74
N VAL A 344 -7.78 14.22 -25.55
CA VAL A 344 -7.11 14.51 -24.30
C VAL A 344 -6.51 15.92 -24.37
N PRO A 345 -7.07 16.92 -23.68
CA PRO A 345 -6.51 18.27 -23.72
C PRO A 345 -5.07 18.27 -23.23
N ALA A 346 -4.15 18.71 -24.08
CA ALA A 346 -2.77 18.95 -23.68
C ALA A 346 -2.76 19.88 -22.44
N GLY A 347 -2.05 19.51 -21.40
CA GLY A 347 -1.77 20.40 -20.27
C GLY A 347 -2.80 20.43 -19.14
N ARG A 348 -3.63 19.40 -18.94
CA ARG A 348 -4.37 19.31 -17.66
C ARG A 348 -3.37 19.23 -16.50
N PRO A 349 -3.31 20.28 -15.63
CA PRO A 349 -2.53 20.16 -14.42
C PRO A 349 -3.07 18.96 -13.65
N LEU A 350 -2.17 18.09 -13.20
CA LEU A 350 -2.56 17.01 -12.31
C LEU A 350 -3.19 17.63 -11.08
N ASN A 351 -4.45 17.37 -10.92
CA ASN A 351 -5.24 17.84 -9.79
C ASN A 351 -4.55 17.58 -8.43
N ARG A 352 -3.69 16.53 -8.37
CA ARG A 352 -2.96 16.09 -7.16
C ARG A 352 -1.99 17.12 -6.56
N TYR A 353 -1.56 18.09 -7.32
CA TYR A 353 -0.68 19.18 -6.84
C TYR A 353 -1.46 20.41 -6.36
N ARG A 354 -2.79 20.46 -6.55
CA ARG A 354 -3.61 21.57 -6.08
C ARG A 354 -4.00 21.38 -4.62
N LEU A 355 -4.07 22.46 -3.87
CA LEU A 355 -4.54 22.46 -2.48
C LEU A 355 -5.98 21.97 -2.34
N ASP A 356 -6.80 22.14 -3.40
CA ASP A 356 -8.18 21.66 -3.42
C ASP A 356 -8.31 20.14 -3.20
N TYR A 357 -7.25 19.38 -3.46
CA TYR A 357 -7.19 17.92 -3.23
C TYR A 357 -6.57 17.54 -1.90
N ASN A 358 -6.20 18.53 -1.09
CA ASN A 358 -5.78 18.25 0.28
C ASN A 358 -6.99 17.73 1.10
N PRO A 359 -6.86 16.65 1.86
CA PRO A 359 -7.97 16.07 2.62
C PRO A 359 -8.70 17.06 3.53
N TRP A 360 -7.99 18.02 4.11
CA TRP A 360 -8.61 19.05 4.96
C TRP A 360 -9.43 20.08 4.18
N VAL A 361 -9.31 20.13 2.86
CA VAL A 361 -10.06 21.04 2.00
C VAL A 361 -11.17 20.31 1.24
N SER A 362 -10.85 19.20 0.60
CA SER A 362 -11.77 18.46 -0.27
C SER A 362 -12.86 17.74 0.53
N TYR A 363 -12.50 17.00 1.55
CA TYR A 363 -13.46 16.20 2.32
C TYR A 363 -14.49 17.01 3.12
N PRO A 364 -14.14 18.12 3.80
CA PRO A 364 -15.15 18.98 4.41
C PRO A 364 -16.13 19.57 3.39
N ARG A 365 -15.68 19.91 2.18
CA ARG A 365 -16.57 20.37 1.10
C ARG A 365 -17.53 19.26 0.65
N LEU A 366 -17.05 18.02 0.53
CA LEU A 366 -17.85 16.86 0.22
C LEU A 366 -18.92 16.61 1.30
N LEU A 367 -18.52 16.57 2.56
CA LEU A 367 -19.42 16.38 3.69
C LEU A 367 -20.47 17.50 3.79
N ALA A 368 -20.07 18.77 3.55
CA ALA A 368 -21.00 19.90 3.53
C ALA A 368 -22.02 19.79 2.36
N ARG A 369 -21.61 19.24 1.22
CA ARG A 369 -22.52 18.94 0.11
C ARG A 369 -23.55 17.88 0.48
N HIS A 370 -23.10 16.76 1.04
CA HIS A 370 -23.99 15.70 1.52
C HIS A 370 -24.99 16.22 2.57
N ALA A 371 -24.56 17.06 3.49
CA ALA A 371 -25.45 17.66 4.50
C ALA A 371 -26.51 18.58 3.89
N ARG A 372 -26.21 19.27 2.78
CA ARG A 372 -27.18 20.13 2.06
C ARG A 372 -28.18 19.30 1.25
N ASP A 373 -27.70 18.27 0.57
CA ASP A 373 -28.50 17.43 -0.33
C ASP A 373 -29.40 16.44 0.42
N ARG A 374 -29.41 16.49 1.77
CA ARG A 374 -30.23 15.68 2.70
C ARG A 374 -30.20 14.17 2.44
N GLY A 375 -29.13 13.66 1.89
CA GLY A 375 -28.89 12.23 1.75
C GLY A 375 -27.82 11.73 2.71
N PRO A 376 -27.91 10.51 3.26
CA PRO A 376 -26.76 9.91 3.93
C PRO A 376 -25.59 9.83 2.92
N PRO A 377 -24.34 10.01 3.37
CA PRO A 377 -23.20 9.82 2.48
C PRO A 377 -23.36 8.46 1.82
N ARG A 378 -23.48 8.46 0.50
CA ARG A 378 -23.47 7.21 -0.27
C ARG A 378 -22.08 6.64 -0.10
N TYR A 379 -21.94 5.72 0.82
CA TYR A 379 -20.74 4.88 0.88
C TYR A 379 -20.75 4.05 -0.39
N GLY A 380 -20.19 4.60 -1.44
CA GLY A 380 -20.00 3.90 -2.70
C GLY A 380 -19.06 2.74 -2.44
N VAL A 381 -19.63 1.60 -2.16
CA VAL A 381 -18.92 0.34 -2.33
C VAL A 381 -18.57 0.31 -3.80
N GLY A 382 -17.29 0.42 -4.15
CA GLY A 382 -16.79 0.50 -5.52
C GLY A 382 -17.06 -0.72 -6.40
N LEU A 383 -18.23 -1.33 -6.26
CA LEU A 383 -18.78 -2.42 -7.05
C LEU A 383 -19.62 -1.92 -8.23
N GLU A 384 -19.94 -0.63 -8.29
CA GLU A 384 -20.70 -0.07 -9.44
C GLU A 384 -19.84 0.15 -10.69
N LEU A 385 -18.53 -0.01 -10.61
CA LEU A 385 -17.59 0.26 -11.72
C LEU A 385 -17.03 -0.99 -12.41
N LEU A 386 -17.55 -2.18 -12.11
CA LEU A 386 -17.24 -3.36 -12.90
C LEU A 386 -18.41 -3.64 -13.82
N PRO A 387 -18.33 -3.33 -15.13
CA PRO A 387 -19.20 -3.97 -16.11
C PRO A 387 -18.88 -5.47 -16.05
N LEU A 388 -19.91 -6.25 -15.85
CA LEU A 388 -19.85 -7.71 -15.96
C LEU A 388 -19.68 -8.11 -17.41
#